data_9b705d323e602a0335e1b7d2572182d2
#
_entry.id   9b705d323e602a0335e1b7d2572182d2
#
_cell.length_a   1.000
_cell.length_b   1.000
_cell.length_c   1.000
_cell.angle_alpha   90.00
_cell.angle_beta   90.00
_cell.angle_gamma   90.00
#
_symmetry.space_group_name_H-M   'P 1'
#
loop_
_entity.id
_entity.type
_entity.pdbx_description
1 polymer ?
#
loop_
_entity_poly.entity_id
_entity_poly.type
_entity_poly.pdbx_seq_one_letter_code
_entity_poly.pdbx_strand_id
1 'polypeptide(L)'
;LSQPDESVDLIYCDILYGTGRNFGDYQDLKPIRSEIENHYLPRLIEMKRVLKQNGSIYLQMDTRINHWMRILMDDVFGYENFRNEIAWWYKRWSNISFGFQKMHDVILFYSKDKSKFNIQYQDYSKPNEIEDTVRGIIDGKLVRLKNDDGSFKKRETENKGVPLHDVWEMQHLQPTAKERVGYQTQKPKALIERIIKASSNEGDTVADYYLGSGTTAV
;
A
#
# COMPACT_ATOMS: atom_id res chain seq x y z
N LEU A 1 1.28 -22.19 -18.64
CA LEU A 1 0.04 -22.61 -17.97
C LEU A 1 -0.72 -21.34 -17.60
N SER A 2 -1.92 -21.16 -18.17
CA SER A 2 -2.79 -20.02 -17.80
C SER A 2 -3.33 -20.24 -16.39
N GLN A 3 -3.21 -19.23 -15.53
CA GLN A 3 -3.77 -19.25 -14.20
C GLN A 3 -5.31 -19.24 -14.30
N PRO A 4 -6.04 -20.03 -13.49
CA PRO A 4 -7.51 -20.05 -13.52
C PRO A 4 -8.12 -18.69 -13.20
N ASP A 5 -9.33 -18.44 -13.69
CA ASP A 5 -10.11 -17.26 -13.30
C ASP A 5 -10.37 -17.31 -11.80
N GLU A 6 -10.41 -16.14 -11.17
CA GLU A 6 -10.78 -15.99 -9.74
C GLU A 6 -10.05 -16.93 -8.78
N SER A 7 -8.75 -17.14 -9.02
CA SER A 7 -7.91 -18.05 -8.24
C SER A 7 -6.98 -17.36 -7.23
N VAL A 8 -6.84 -16.03 -7.32
CA VAL A 8 -5.91 -15.22 -6.51
C VAL A 8 -6.67 -14.32 -5.55
N ASP A 9 -6.28 -14.33 -4.27
CA ASP A 9 -6.88 -13.47 -3.23
C ASP A 9 -6.24 -12.09 -3.18
N LEU A 10 -4.91 -12.02 -3.34
CA LEU A 10 -4.14 -10.78 -3.30
C LEU A 10 -3.11 -10.73 -4.42
N ILE A 11 -3.08 -9.63 -5.15
CA ILE A 11 -2.00 -9.30 -6.09
C ILE A 11 -1.22 -8.12 -5.52
N TYR A 12 0.10 -8.27 -5.43
CA TYR A 12 1.02 -7.15 -5.24
C TYR A 12 2.02 -7.14 -6.38
N CYS A 13 2.29 -5.99 -6.95
CA CYS A 13 3.31 -5.84 -7.99
C CYS A 13 4.09 -4.54 -7.82
N ASP A 14 5.41 -4.66 -7.73
CA ASP A 14 6.36 -3.55 -7.85
C ASP A 14 6.69 -3.37 -9.33
N ILE A 15 5.87 -2.58 -10.03
CA ILE A 15 5.91 -2.48 -11.50
C ILE A 15 7.08 -1.64 -12.01
N LEU A 16 7.32 -1.64 -13.32
CA LEU A 16 8.34 -0.79 -13.95
C LEU A 16 8.00 0.69 -13.76
N TYR A 17 8.98 1.49 -13.39
CA TYR A 17 8.79 2.87 -12.92
C TYR A 17 8.80 3.92 -14.04
N GLY A 18 8.99 3.51 -15.29
CA GLY A 18 9.07 4.43 -16.42
C GLY A 18 10.31 5.33 -16.36
N THR A 19 11.44 4.83 -15.89
CA THR A 19 12.70 5.60 -15.83
C THR A 19 13.44 5.62 -17.15
N GLY A 20 13.12 4.71 -18.06
CA GLY A 20 13.82 4.48 -19.32
C GLY A 20 15.23 3.92 -19.17
N ARG A 21 15.62 3.49 -17.97
CA ARG A 21 16.97 3.00 -17.66
C ARG A 21 17.11 1.51 -17.88
N ASN A 22 18.33 1.07 -18.23
CA ASN A 22 18.71 -0.32 -18.17
C ASN A 22 19.34 -0.62 -16.81
N PHE A 23 18.78 -1.59 -16.07
CA PHE A 23 19.24 -2.04 -14.78
C PHE A 23 20.11 -3.30 -14.82
N GLY A 24 20.46 -3.78 -16.03
CA GLY A 24 21.20 -5.02 -16.23
C GLY A 24 20.28 -6.25 -16.29
N ASP A 25 19.51 -6.48 -15.25
CA ASP A 25 18.55 -7.59 -15.17
C ASP A 25 17.29 -7.33 -16.02
N TYR A 26 16.94 -6.06 -16.23
CA TYR A 26 15.80 -5.66 -17.04
C TYR A 26 15.94 -4.24 -17.61
N GLN A 27 15.22 -3.98 -18.72
CA GLN A 27 15.06 -2.65 -19.31
C GLN A 27 13.74 -2.05 -18.84
N ASP A 28 13.82 -0.87 -18.18
CA ASP A 28 12.64 -0.14 -17.76
C ASP A 28 11.99 0.60 -18.95
N LEU A 29 10.67 0.78 -18.87
CA LEU A 29 9.89 1.51 -19.87
C LEU A 29 10.29 2.98 -19.89
N LYS A 30 10.09 3.64 -21.02
CA LYS A 30 10.15 5.10 -21.08
C LYS A 30 8.87 5.71 -20.51
N PRO A 31 8.94 6.91 -19.92
CA PRO A 31 7.76 7.61 -19.41
C PRO A 31 6.96 8.24 -20.57
N ILE A 32 6.51 7.41 -21.49
CA ILE A 32 5.68 7.77 -22.64
C ILE A 32 4.32 7.12 -22.43
N ARG A 33 3.25 7.92 -22.42
CA ARG A 33 1.89 7.47 -22.10
C ARG A 33 1.48 6.24 -22.90
N SER A 34 1.64 6.25 -24.21
CA SER A 34 1.25 5.13 -25.08
C SER A 34 2.07 3.84 -24.81
N GLU A 35 3.34 3.96 -24.46
CA GLU A 35 4.16 2.78 -24.08
C GLU A 35 3.67 2.18 -22.77
N ILE A 36 3.34 3.04 -21.78
CA ILE A 36 2.80 2.61 -20.50
C ILE A 36 1.44 1.94 -20.67
N GLU A 37 0.51 2.58 -21.41
CA GLU A 37 -0.83 2.03 -21.65
C GLU A 37 -0.76 0.69 -22.41
N ASN A 38 0.00 0.61 -23.49
CA ASN A 38 0.14 -0.62 -24.28
C ASN A 38 0.77 -1.75 -23.47
N HIS A 39 1.68 -1.43 -22.56
CA HIS A 39 2.32 -2.44 -21.72
C HIS A 39 1.40 -2.95 -20.61
N TYR A 40 0.71 -2.04 -19.91
CA TYR A 40 -0.02 -2.40 -18.70
C TYR A 40 -1.46 -2.81 -18.94
N LEU A 41 -2.18 -2.22 -19.89
CA LEU A 41 -3.59 -2.50 -20.09
C LEU A 41 -3.89 -4.01 -20.25
N PRO A 42 -3.24 -4.76 -21.15
CA PRO A 42 -3.51 -6.20 -21.28
C PRO A 42 -3.18 -6.99 -20.00
N ARG A 43 -2.14 -6.57 -19.26
CA ARG A 43 -1.75 -7.21 -18.00
C ARG A 43 -2.74 -6.95 -16.89
N LEU A 44 -3.25 -5.73 -16.79
CA LEU A 44 -4.27 -5.37 -15.80
C LEU A 44 -5.59 -6.12 -16.05
N ILE A 45 -5.97 -6.31 -17.31
CA ILE A 45 -7.15 -7.12 -17.67
C ILE A 45 -6.96 -8.57 -17.18
N GLU A 46 -5.79 -9.16 -17.39
CA GLU A 46 -5.48 -10.50 -16.93
C GLU A 46 -5.40 -10.59 -15.39
N MET A 47 -4.79 -9.60 -14.74
CA MET A 47 -4.77 -9.53 -13.27
C MET A 47 -6.19 -9.45 -12.71
N LYS A 48 -7.09 -8.66 -13.33
CA LYS A 48 -8.51 -8.62 -12.93
C LYS A 48 -9.20 -9.96 -13.15
N ARG A 49 -8.91 -10.67 -14.24
CA ARG A 49 -9.50 -11.99 -14.55
C ARG A 49 -9.16 -13.02 -13.47
N VAL A 50 -7.89 -13.11 -13.09
CA VAL A 50 -7.42 -14.09 -12.10
C VAL A 50 -7.75 -13.70 -10.65
N LEU A 51 -7.98 -12.42 -10.38
CA LEU A 51 -8.33 -11.93 -9.04
C LEU A 51 -9.74 -12.37 -8.66
N LYS A 52 -9.92 -12.95 -7.45
CA LYS A 52 -11.22 -13.30 -6.90
C LYS A 52 -12.12 -12.08 -6.74
N GLN A 53 -13.45 -12.28 -6.62
CA GLN A 53 -14.43 -11.19 -6.46
C GLN A 53 -14.15 -10.35 -5.19
N ASN A 54 -13.72 -10.99 -4.12
CA ASN A 54 -13.32 -10.33 -2.87
C ASN A 54 -11.81 -10.06 -2.78
N GLY A 55 -11.09 -10.17 -3.89
CA GLY A 55 -9.64 -10.00 -3.94
C GLY A 55 -9.20 -8.56 -3.98
N SER A 56 -7.95 -8.34 -3.64
CA SER A 56 -7.28 -7.04 -3.58
C SER A 56 -6.07 -6.97 -4.49
N ILE A 57 -5.80 -5.79 -5.06
CA ILE A 57 -4.60 -5.54 -5.87
C ILE A 57 -3.89 -4.27 -5.41
N TYR A 58 -2.58 -4.37 -5.27
CA TYR A 58 -1.68 -3.27 -4.94
C TYR A 58 -0.64 -3.14 -6.04
N LEU A 59 -0.57 -1.96 -6.66
CA LEU A 59 0.45 -1.64 -7.67
C LEU A 59 1.36 -0.54 -7.15
N GLN A 60 2.63 -0.84 -6.98
CA GLN A 60 3.64 0.10 -6.56
C GLN A 60 4.41 0.68 -7.73
N MET A 61 4.64 1.98 -7.73
CA MET A 61 5.32 2.71 -8.78
C MET A 61 5.90 4.05 -8.31
N ASP A 62 6.75 4.62 -9.15
CA ASP A 62 7.25 6.01 -9.01
C ASP A 62 6.18 7.03 -9.46
N THR A 63 6.28 8.23 -8.94
CA THR A 63 5.39 9.36 -9.28
C THR A 63 5.44 9.79 -10.76
N ARG A 64 6.31 9.22 -11.60
CA ARG A 64 6.38 9.53 -13.04
C ARG A 64 5.19 9.03 -13.81
N ILE A 65 4.67 7.85 -13.44
CA ILE A 65 3.64 7.15 -14.20
C ILE A 65 2.35 6.93 -13.42
N ASN A 66 2.31 7.25 -12.12
CA ASN A 66 1.16 6.97 -11.25
C ASN A 66 -0.16 7.53 -11.79
N HIS A 67 -0.15 8.73 -12.38
CA HIS A 67 -1.33 9.37 -12.92
C HIS A 67 -1.92 8.63 -14.14
N TRP A 68 -1.09 8.06 -15.03
CA TRP A 68 -1.55 7.19 -16.11
C TRP A 68 -2.03 5.85 -15.59
N MET A 69 -1.30 5.26 -14.66
CA MET A 69 -1.66 3.99 -14.04
C MET A 69 -2.97 4.10 -13.25
N ARG A 70 -3.22 5.26 -12.59
CA ARG A 70 -4.48 5.50 -11.90
C ARG A 70 -5.67 5.48 -12.87
N ILE A 71 -5.56 6.13 -14.04
CA ILE A 71 -6.59 6.11 -15.08
C ILE A 71 -6.82 4.68 -15.58
N LEU A 72 -5.75 3.96 -15.92
CA LEU A 72 -5.85 2.57 -16.38
C LEU A 72 -6.50 1.65 -15.33
N MET A 73 -6.19 1.84 -14.07
CA MET A 73 -6.81 1.07 -12.98
C MET A 73 -8.30 1.41 -12.83
N ASP A 74 -8.68 2.68 -12.94
CA ASP A 74 -10.08 3.10 -12.92
C ASP A 74 -10.84 2.50 -14.11
N ASP A 75 -10.27 2.49 -15.31
CA ASP A 75 -10.87 1.92 -16.52
C ASP A 75 -11.04 0.38 -16.42
N VAL A 76 -10.05 -0.31 -15.85
CA VAL A 76 -10.07 -1.78 -15.77
C VAL A 76 -10.85 -2.25 -14.55
N PHE A 77 -10.57 -1.73 -13.36
CA PHE A 77 -11.16 -2.21 -12.11
C PHE A 77 -12.46 -1.50 -11.73
N GLY A 78 -12.70 -0.28 -12.23
CA GLY A 78 -13.80 0.60 -11.86
C GLY A 78 -13.36 1.60 -10.77
N TYR A 79 -13.72 2.88 -10.95
CA TYR A 79 -13.42 3.95 -10.00
C TYR A 79 -13.98 3.65 -8.60
N GLU A 80 -15.15 3.04 -8.51
CA GLU A 80 -15.83 2.65 -7.28
C GLU A 80 -15.06 1.61 -6.45
N ASN A 81 -14.15 0.90 -7.09
CA ASN A 81 -13.28 -0.12 -6.49
C ASN A 81 -11.93 0.41 -6.02
N PHE A 82 -11.66 1.69 -6.23
CA PHE A 82 -10.52 2.37 -5.65
C PHE A 82 -10.67 2.46 -4.13
N ARG A 83 -9.60 2.16 -3.42
CA ARG A 83 -9.57 2.21 -1.95
C ARG A 83 -8.66 3.29 -1.43
N ASN A 84 -7.38 3.24 -1.78
CA ASN A 84 -6.38 4.22 -1.35
C ASN A 84 -5.31 4.45 -2.42
N GLU A 85 -4.79 5.66 -2.44
CA GLU A 85 -3.46 5.96 -2.94
C GLU A 85 -2.54 6.10 -1.73
N ILE A 86 -1.61 5.16 -1.58
CA ILE A 86 -0.71 5.08 -0.45
C ILE A 86 0.60 5.73 -0.84
N ALA A 87 1.05 6.70 -0.06
CA ALA A 87 2.37 7.30 -0.19
C ALA A 87 3.35 6.52 0.72
N TRP A 88 4.21 5.69 0.12
CA TRP A 88 5.31 5.09 0.85
C TRP A 88 6.48 6.07 0.90
N TRP A 89 6.60 6.78 2.04
CA TRP A 89 7.63 7.77 2.28
C TRP A 89 8.89 7.14 2.88
N TYR A 90 10.05 7.56 2.32
CA TYR A 90 11.37 7.18 2.81
C TYR A 90 12.37 8.32 2.62
N LYS A 91 13.30 8.44 3.55
CA LYS A 91 14.34 9.46 3.48
C LYS A 91 15.37 9.07 2.43
N ARG A 92 15.56 9.95 1.45
CA ARG A 92 16.57 9.80 0.39
C ARG A 92 17.26 11.13 0.14
N TRP A 93 18.57 11.11 0.16
CA TRP A 93 19.33 12.29 -0.24
C TRP A 93 19.47 12.31 -1.76
N SER A 94 19.10 13.42 -2.39
CA SER A 94 19.35 13.67 -3.80
C SER A 94 19.66 15.17 -4.00
N ASN A 95 20.65 15.45 -4.83
CA ASN A 95 20.90 16.83 -5.25
C ASN A 95 19.84 17.20 -6.28
N ILE A 96 18.96 18.13 -5.92
CA ILE A 96 17.96 18.69 -6.82
C ILE A 96 18.25 20.17 -6.97
N SER A 97 18.35 20.63 -8.21
CA SER A 97 18.51 22.04 -8.57
C SER A 97 17.19 22.75 -8.88
N PHE A 98 16.13 21.97 -9.12
CA PHE A 98 14.80 22.49 -9.47
C PHE A 98 13.71 21.60 -8.91
N GLY A 99 12.79 22.18 -8.13
CA GLY A 99 11.66 21.48 -7.51
C GLY A 99 11.95 20.94 -6.11
N PHE A 100 11.08 20.07 -5.61
CA PHE A 100 11.23 19.40 -4.32
C PHE A 100 11.83 18.01 -4.46
N GLN A 101 12.52 17.54 -3.40
CA GLN A 101 13.08 16.19 -3.38
C GLN A 101 11.96 15.15 -3.42
N LYS A 102 12.10 14.16 -4.30
CA LYS A 102 11.17 13.03 -4.39
C LYS A 102 11.57 11.98 -3.35
N MET A 103 10.76 11.82 -2.32
CA MET A 103 11.01 10.95 -1.17
C MET A 103 9.89 9.95 -0.95
N HIS A 104 9.12 9.61 -2.00
CA HIS A 104 8.07 8.61 -1.88
C HIS A 104 7.83 7.88 -3.20
N ASP A 105 7.36 6.66 -3.09
CA ASP A 105 6.70 5.91 -4.12
C ASP A 105 5.19 5.91 -3.85
N VAL A 106 4.41 5.61 -4.88
CA VAL A 106 2.96 5.50 -4.81
C VAL A 106 2.55 4.04 -4.91
N ILE A 107 1.60 3.63 -4.06
CA ILE A 107 0.98 2.32 -4.14
C ILE A 107 -0.53 2.54 -4.34
N LEU A 108 -1.05 2.13 -5.49
CA LEU A 108 -2.48 2.18 -5.77
C LEU A 108 -3.14 0.90 -5.22
N PHE A 109 -4.14 1.07 -4.38
CA PHE A 109 -4.91 -0.02 -3.79
C PHE A 109 -6.32 -0.05 -4.36
N TYR A 110 -6.68 -1.17 -4.99
CA TYR A 110 -8.02 -1.48 -5.49
C TYR A 110 -8.50 -2.82 -4.95
N SER A 111 -9.81 -2.98 -4.90
CA SER A 111 -10.47 -4.27 -4.67
C SER A 111 -11.46 -4.54 -5.79
N LYS A 112 -11.75 -5.82 -6.10
CA LYS A 112 -12.70 -6.14 -7.18
C LYS A 112 -14.15 -5.92 -6.73
N ASP A 113 -14.43 -6.12 -5.45
CA ASP A 113 -15.70 -5.87 -4.76
C ASP A 113 -15.38 -5.61 -3.27
N LYS A 114 -16.29 -5.92 -2.34
CA LYS A 114 -16.04 -5.82 -0.89
C LYS A 114 -14.90 -6.77 -0.50
N SER A 115 -13.68 -6.27 -0.58
CA SER A 115 -12.48 -7.05 -0.26
C SER A 115 -12.39 -7.35 1.23
N LYS A 116 -11.72 -8.44 1.56
CA LYS A 116 -11.22 -8.68 2.92
C LYS A 116 -10.23 -7.56 3.25
N PHE A 117 -10.41 -6.89 4.36
CA PHE A 117 -9.49 -5.89 4.85
C PHE A 117 -9.30 -6.02 6.36
N ASN A 118 -8.11 -6.43 6.76
CA ASN A 118 -7.72 -6.54 8.15
C ASN A 118 -7.12 -5.22 8.60
N ILE A 119 -7.83 -4.46 9.43
CA ILE A 119 -7.37 -3.16 9.93
C ILE A 119 -6.04 -3.35 10.65
N GLN A 120 -5.01 -2.67 10.16
CA GLN A 120 -3.70 -2.62 10.81
C GLN A 120 -3.64 -1.40 11.73
N TYR A 121 -2.95 -1.56 12.87
CA TYR A 121 -2.81 -0.51 13.87
C TYR A 121 -1.34 -0.16 14.07
N GLN A 122 -1.10 1.08 14.45
CA GLN A 122 0.21 1.58 14.88
C GLN A 122 0.07 2.16 16.30
N ASP A 123 1.18 2.21 17.02
CA ASP A 123 1.21 2.83 18.33
C ASP A 123 0.87 4.31 18.27
N TYR A 124 0.31 4.84 19.34
CA TYR A 124 0.09 6.28 19.47
C TYR A 124 1.42 7.02 19.47
N SER A 125 1.52 8.08 18.67
CA SER A 125 2.73 8.89 18.60
C SER A 125 3.03 9.68 19.88
N LYS A 126 1.99 9.91 20.70
CA LYS A 126 2.11 10.58 22.00
C LYS A 126 1.29 9.86 23.07
N PRO A 127 1.85 9.65 24.28
CA PRO A 127 1.12 9.03 25.40
C PRO A 127 -0.20 9.72 25.74
N ASN A 128 -0.32 11.03 25.51
CA ASN A 128 -1.52 11.84 25.81
C ASN A 128 -2.61 11.73 24.71
N GLU A 129 -2.34 11.11 23.57
CA GLU A 129 -3.37 10.81 22.56
C GLU A 129 -4.24 9.63 22.97
N ILE A 130 -3.84 8.90 24.02
CA ILE A 130 -4.61 7.81 24.65
C ILE A 130 -5.67 8.39 25.61
N GLU A 131 -6.33 9.48 25.27
CA GLU A 131 -7.53 9.89 26.02
C GLU A 131 -8.76 9.13 25.50
N ASP A 132 -8.84 7.86 25.82
CA ASP A 132 -10.02 7.02 25.58
C ASP A 132 -11.13 7.38 26.58
N THR A 133 -11.48 8.66 26.62
CA THR A 133 -12.51 9.18 27.52
C THR A 133 -13.88 9.09 26.84
N VAL A 134 -14.86 8.63 27.58
CA VAL A 134 -16.25 8.63 27.12
C VAL A 134 -16.72 10.07 27.00
N ARG A 135 -17.27 10.46 25.86
CA ARG A 135 -17.86 11.76 25.62
C ARG A 135 -19.38 11.61 25.55
N GLY A 136 -20.11 12.60 26.08
CA GLY A 136 -21.57 12.69 26.02
C GLY A 136 -22.00 14.13 25.76
N ILE A 137 -23.28 14.31 25.42
CA ILE A 137 -23.87 15.64 25.25
C ILE A 137 -24.59 16.02 26.56
N ILE A 138 -24.15 17.13 27.19
CA ILE A 138 -24.82 17.73 28.36
C ILE A 138 -25.12 19.17 27.96
N ASP A 139 -26.38 19.58 28.10
CA ASP A 139 -26.88 20.92 27.75
C ASP A 139 -26.50 21.32 26.29
N GLY A 140 -26.60 20.37 25.36
CA GLY A 140 -26.27 20.59 23.95
C GLY A 140 -24.78 20.70 23.63
N LYS A 141 -23.89 20.54 24.59
CA LYS A 141 -22.42 20.59 24.41
C LYS A 141 -21.79 19.23 24.57
N LEU A 142 -20.85 18.91 23.68
CA LEU A 142 -20.03 17.70 23.77
C LEU A 142 -19.01 17.85 24.90
N VAL A 143 -19.15 17.04 25.96
CA VAL A 143 -18.29 17.08 27.16
C VAL A 143 -17.70 15.69 27.44
N ARG A 144 -16.56 15.65 28.13
CA ARG A 144 -15.99 14.40 28.68
C ARG A 144 -16.80 14.01 29.93
N LEU A 145 -17.30 12.78 29.93
CA LEU A 145 -18.05 12.29 31.11
C LEU A 145 -17.08 11.98 32.26
N LYS A 146 -17.55 12.21 33.47
CA LYS A 146 -16.81 11.93 34.71
C LYS A 146 -17.45 10.79 35.48
N ASN A 147 -16.64 10.09 36.25
CA ASN A 147 -17.05 9.17 37.29
C ASN A 147 -17.48 9.97 38.56
N ASP A 148 -18.06 9.30 39.53
CA ASP A 148 -18.49 9.89 40.79
C ASP A 148 -17.34 10.49 41.64
N ASP A 149 -16.11 9.97 41.44
CA ASP A 149 -14.88 10.46 42.06
C ASP A 149 -14.25 11.69 41.35
N GLY A 150 -14.90 12.19 40.28
CA GLY A 150 -14.43 13.33 39.49
C GLY A 150 -13.41 12.99 38.40
N SER A 151 -12.89 11.76 38.31
CA SER A 151 -12.02 11.30 37.25
C SER A 151 -12.78 11.18 35.92
N PHE A 152 -12.10 11.29 34.79
CA PHE A 152 -12.74 11.08 33.49
C PHE A 152 -13.09 9.61 33.26
N LYS A 153 -14.31 9.34 32.82
CA LYS A 153 -14.79 8.01 32.46
C LYS A 153 -14.02 7.50 31.25
N LYS A 154 -13.30 6.39 31.40
CA LYS A 154 -12.54 5.73 30.32
C LYS A 154 -13.41 4.68 29.63
N ARG A 155 -13.18 4.48 28.33
CA ARG A 155 -13.74 3.32 27.62
C ARG A 155 -12.95 2.08 28.03
N GLU A 156 -13.66 1.01 28.31
CA GLU A 156 -13.08 -0.34 28.45
C GLU A 156 -12.91 -0.94 27.04
N THR A 157 -11.99 -0.39 26.25
CA THR A 157 -11.63 -0.97 24.96
C THR A 157 -10.19 -1.44 24.97
N GLU A 158 -9.93 -2.57 24.33
CA GLU A 158 -8.56 -3.00 24.03
C GLU A 158 -7.83 -1.85 23.32
N ASN A 159 -6.73 -1.39 23.91
CA ASN A 159 -5.90 -0.36 23.28
C ASN A 159 -5.14 -0.95 22.11
N LYS A 160 -5.76 -0.96 20.94
CA LYS A 160 -5.14 -1.48 19.69
C LYS A 160 -4.25 -0.44 19.00
N GLY A 161 -4.13 0.77 19.52
CA GLY A 161 -3.45 1.85 18.82
C GLY A 161 -4.35 2.61 17.85
N VAL A 162 -3.75 3.34 16.92
CA VAL A 162 -4.43 4.12 15.87
C VAL A 162 -4.44 3.30 14.58
N PRO A 163 -5.58 3.19 13.86
CA PRO A 163 -5.58 2.60 12.53
C PRO A 163 -4.52 3.24 11.64
N LEU A 164 -3.79 2.41 10.87
CA LEU A 164 -2.78 2.90 9.94
C LEU A 164 -3.42 3.85 8.92
N HIS A 165 -2.75 4.95 8.66
CA HIS A 165 -3.08 5.88 7.59
C HIS A 165 -2.38 5.50 6.27
N ASP A 166 -2.68 6.20 5.19
CA ASP A 166 -2.16 5.94 3.85
C ASP A 166 -0.82 6.63 3.53
N VAL A 167 -0.21 7.29 4.51
CA VAL A 167 1.17 7.76 4.41
C VAL A 167 2.06 6.85 5.25
N TRP A 168 2.84 5.98 4.59
CA TRP A 168 3.66 4.98 5.27
C TRP A 168 5.10 5.45 5.39
N GLU A 169 5.51 5.80 6.59
CA GLU A 169 6.90 6.10 6.87
C GLU A 169 7.68 4.80 7.11
N MET A 170 8.47 4.39 6.11
CA MET A 170 9.28 3.18 6.18
C MET A 170 10.51 3.33 5.30
N GLN A 171 11.71 3.17 5.86
CA GLN A 171 12.94 3.34 5.10
C GLN A 171 13.10 2.26 4.01
N HIS A 172 13.67 2.65 2.88
CA HIS A 172 14.12 1.70 1.88
C HIS A 172 15.31 0.87 2.39
N LEU A 173 15.56 -0.28 1.77
CA LEU A 173 16.67 -1.14 2.18
C LEU A 173 18.02 -0.45 2.04
N GLN A 174 18.71 -0.33 3.16
CA GLN A 174 20.09 0.16 3.17
C GLN A 174 21.03 -0.87 2.53
N PRO A 175 22.16 -0.44 1.94
CA PRO A 175 23.14 -1.36 1.35
C PRO A 175 23.63 -2.47 2.29
N THR A 176 23.64 -2.19 3.60
CA THR A 176 24.11 -3.09 4.67
C THR A 176 22.99 -3.89 5.34
N ALA A 177 21.74 -3.78 4.87
CA ALA A 177 20.61 -4.49 5.47
C ALA A 177 20.78 -6.02 5.31
N LYS A 178 20.57 -6.76 6.41
CA LYS A 178 20.74 -8.24 6.44
C LYS A 178 19.79 -8.99 5.49
N GLU A 179 18.61 -8.42 5.22
CA GLU A 179 17.62 -9.00 4.30
C GLU A 179 17.94 -8.77 2.81
N ARG A 180 19.05 -8.08 2.51
CA ARG A 180 19.43 -7.77 1.14
C ARG A 180 20.01 -8.99 0.44
N VAL A 181 19.41 -9.35 -0.72
CA VAL A 181 19.86 -10.48 -1.56
C VAL A 181 20.70 -10.05 -2.77
N GLY A 182 21.10 -8.77 -2.84
CA GLY A 182 21.91 -8.23 -3.95
C GLY A 182 21.12 -7.68 -5.13
N TYR A 183 19.79 -7.84 -5.16
CA TYR A 183 18.95 -7.26 -6.20
C TYR A 183 18.80 -5.74 -5.99
N GLN A 184 19.02 -4.95 -7.07
CA GLN A 184 19.17 -3.49 -6.94
C GLN A 184 17.89 -2.80 -6.45
N THR A 185 16.73 -3.25 -6.89
CA THR A 185 15.42 -2.64 -6.62
C THR A 185 14.60 -3.39 -5.56
N GLN A 186 15.26 -4.26 -4.77
CA GLN A 186 14.61 -5.02 -3.70
C GLN A 186 13.84 -4.11 -2.74
N LYS A 187 12.60 -4.48 -2.45
CA LYS A 187 11.75 -3.78 -1.48
C LYS A 187 11.93 -4.34 -0.06
N PRO A 188 11.71 -3.52 0.99
CA PRO A 188 11.73 -4.00 2.36
C PRO A 188 10.66 -5.07 2.61
N LYS A 189 11.03 -6.15 3.29
CA LYS A 189 10.10 -7.23 3.67
C LYS A 189 8.91 -6.68 4.46
N ALA A 190 9.16 -5.75 5.37
CA ALA A 190 8.12 -5.10 6.19
C ALA A 190 7.04 -4.38 5.37
N LEU A 191 7.37 -3.87 4.17
CA LEU A 191 6.40 -3.24 3.26
C LEU A 191 5.42 -4.28 2.72
N ILE A 192 5.96 -5.39 2.22
CA ILE A 192 5.17 -6.48 1.63
C ILE A 192 4.33 -7.17 2.71
N GLU A 193 4.92 -7.42 3.87
CA GLU A 193 4.25 -8.00 5.04
C GLU A 193 3.03 -7.17 5.47
N ARG A 194 3.13 -5.85 5.46
CA ARG A 194 2.02 -4.94 5.76
C ARG A 194 0.86 -5.14 4.79
N ILE A 195 1.14 -5.22 3.49
CA ILE A 195 0.14 -5.42 2.43
C ILE A 195 -0.53 -6.80 2.59
N ILE A 196 0.28 -7.85 2.77
CA ILE A 196 -0.21 -9.22 2.95
C ILE A 196 -1.14 -9.29 4.17
N LYS A 197 -0.71 -8.77 5.33
CA LYS A 197 -1.51 -8.76 6.56
C LYS A 197 -2.81 -7.97 6.42
N ALA A 198 -2.80 -6.88 5.64
CA ALA A 198 -3.98 -6.04 5.44
C ALA A 198 -5.04 -6.70 4.55
N SER A 199 -4.64 -7.48 3.53
CA SER A 199 -5.56 -7.91 2.47
C SER A 199 -5.54 -9.40 2.16
N SER A 200 -4.96 -10.21 3.06
CA SER A 200 -5.05 -11.69 2.97
C SER A 200 -5.09 -12.34 4.35
N ASN A 201 -5.43 -13.61 4.38
CA ASN A 201 -5.42 -14.46 5.55
C ASN A 201 -4.56 -15.71 5.28
N GLU A 202 -4.29 -16.49 6.31
CA GLU A 202 -3.59 -17.77 6.17
C GLU A 202 -4.35 -18.70 5.21
N GLY A 203 -3.63 -19.30 4.26
CA GLY A 203 -4.18 -20.15 3.21
C GLY A 203 -4.66 -19.42 1.96
N ASP A 204 -4.68 -18.07 1.95
CA ASP A 204 -5.01 -17.29 0.76
C ASP A 204 -3.85 -17.32 -0.26
N THR A 205 -4.19 -17.24 -1.54
CA THR A 205 -3.22 -17.19 -2.64
C THR A 205 -2.77 -15.76 -2.89
N VAL A 206 -1.47 -15.51 -2.71
CA VAL A 206 -0.82 -14.21 -3.01
C VAL A 206 0.00 -14.35 -4.28
N ALA A 207 -0.15 -13.41 -5.22
CA ALA A 207 0.60 -13.39 -6.48
C ALA A 207 1.37 -12.10 -6.67
N ASP A 208 2.61 -12.23 -7.19
CA ASP A 208 3.44 -11.12 -7.63
C ASP A 208 3.96 -11.42 -9.04
N TYR A 209 3.48 -10.67 -10.03
CA TYR A 209 3.85 -10.84 -11.44
C TYR A 209 5.09 -10.03 -11.84
N TYR A 210 5.64 -9.24 -10.91
CA TYR A 210 6.87 -8.48 -11.06
C TYR A 210 7.84 -8.82 -9.92
N LEU A 211 7.98 -10.11 -9.62
CA LEU A 211 8.59 -10.68 -8.41
C LEU A 211 9.98 -10.11 -8.06
N GLY A 212 10.78 -9.71 -9.05
CA GLY A 212 12.10 -9.12 -8.85
C GLY A 212 13.00 -9.98 -7.97
N SER A 213 13.29 -9.51 -6.76
CA SER A 213 14.13 -10.22 -5.78
C SER A 213 13.45 -11.40 -5.09
N GLY A 214 12.17 -11.63 -5.31
CA GLY A 214 11.40 -12.67 -4.63
C GLY A 214 10.93 -12.32 -3.21
N THR A 215 10.98 -11.06 -2.80
CA THR A 215 10.61 -10.66 -1.42
C THR A 215 9.17 -11.05 -1.06
N THR A 216 8.26 -11.09 -2.03
CA THR A 216 6.85 -11.48 -1.83
C THR A 216 6.68 -12.97 -1.53
N ALA A 217 7.65 -13.81 -1.93
CA ALA A 217 7.60 -15.27 -1.80
C ALA A 217 8.32 -15.82 -0.56
N VAL A 218 8.82 -14.95 0.35
CA VAL A 218 9.67 -15.33 1.49
C VAL A 218 8.96 -15.16 2.83
#